data_8038e8d41faab43115b29d401bed1720
#
_entry.id   8038e8d41faab43115b29d401bed1720
#
_cell.length_a   1.000
_cell.length_b   1.000
_cell.length_c   1.000
_cell.angle_alpha   90.00
_cell.angle_beta   90.00
_cell.angle_gamma   90.00
#
_symmetry.space_group_name_H-M   'P 1'
#
loop_
_entity.id
_entity.type
_entity.pdbx_description
1 polymer ?
#
loop_
_entity_poly.entity_id
_entity_poly.type
_entity_poly.pdbx_seq_one_letter_code
_entity_poly.pdbx_strand_id
1 'polypeptide(L)'
;MSSNASSEVDITETNKLTRVYSEEEKRAILQEFIDWASYRAEIGGMVVSDHYLGHGASGSGDWYANTENGEMQVQDIGQGIPGYDQFPIHLLGGVVFYTSIEELYGYDPRPGIESIAVGFHRLANPNMPVTRYLLGDDGIIYELKGTLTELGSFHGGYGLYEEDGSKAIDSSSDIFEVSKDTDAQERYMEILSKYN
;
A
#
# COMPACT_ATOMS: atom_id res chain seq x y z
N MET A 1 13.18 46.79 32.52
CA MET A 1 11.87 46.26 32.11
C MET A 1 11.99 45.91 30.61
N SER A 2 12.32 44.68 30.35
CA SER A 2 12.47 44.17 28.98
C SER A 2 11.44 43.06 28.83
N SER A 3 10.45 43.31 28.02
CA SER A 3 9.44 42.33 27.65
C SER A 3 9.98 41.45 26.52
N ASN A 4 10.17 40.17 26.80
CA ASN A 4 10.37 39.14 25.79
C ASN A 4 9.01 38.82 25.13
N ALA A 5 8.88 39.14 23.89
CA ALA A 5 7.82 38.61 23.05
C ALA A 5 8.32 37.30 22.48
N SER A 6 7.77 36.18 22.95
CA SER A 6 7.91 34.88 22.32
C SER A 6 7.04 34.87 21.08
N SER A 7 7.67 34.74 19.92
CA SER A 7 7.00 34.49 18.65
C SER A 7 6.49 33.03 18.68
N GLU A 8 5.18 32.86 18.78
CA GLU A 8 4.50 31.63 18.42
C GLU A 8 4.71 31.40 16.93
N VAL A 9 5.35 30.29 16.60
CA VAL A 9 5.42 29.79 15.25
C VAL A 9 4.07 29.16 14.93
N ASP A 10 3.30 29.90 14.17
CA ASP A 10 2.03 29.44 13.60
C ASP A 10 2.36 28.29 12.64
N ILE A 11 2.11 27.06 13.08
CA ILE A 11 2.17 25.89 12.22
C ILE A 11 0.91 25.97 11.35
N THR A 12 1.03 26.61 10.21
CA THR A 12 0.00 26.56 9.18
C THR A 12 -0.20 25.11 8.79
N GLU A 13 -1.35 24.55 9.18
CA GLU A 13 -1.91 23.35 8.58
C GLU A 13 -1.89 23.53 7.07
N THR A 14 -0.97 22.88 6.41
CA THR A 14 -1.03 22.68 4.97
C THR A 14 -2.21 21.75 4.72
N ASN A 15 -3.35 22.36 4.43
CA ASN A 15 -4.50 21.67 3.84
C ASN A 15 -4.03 21.14 2.48
N LYS A 16 -3.41 19.97 2.48
CA LYS A 16 -3.03 19.25 1.28
C LYS A 16 -4.33 18.76 0.66
N LEU A 17 -4.86 19.54 -0.30
CA LEU A 17 -5.93 19.07 -1.16
C LEU A 17 -5.41 17.82 -1.87
N THR A 18 -5.76 16.66 -1.35
CA THR A 18 -5.47 15.40 -2.01
C THR A 18 -6.21 15.42 -3.34
N ARG A 19 -5.44 15.36 -4.42
CA ARG A 19 -6.00 15.28 -5.76
C ARG A 19 -6.69 13.92 -5.91
N VAL A 20 -7.88 13.92 -6.48
CA VAL A 20 -8.54 12.66 -6.89
C VAL A 20 -7.93 12.21 -8.22
N TYR A 21 -7.35 11.02 -8.25
CA TYR A 21 -6.78 10.40 -9.43
C TYR A 21 -7.82 9.51 -10.12
N SER A 22 -7.89 9.59 -11.45
CA SER A 22 -8.71 8.67 -12.23
C SER A 22 -8.12 7.25 -12.22
N GLU A 23 -8.93 6.25 -12.50
CA GLU A 23 -8.45 4.86 -12.60
C GLU A 23 -7.42 4.64 -13.73
N GLU A 24 -7.45 5.47 -14.77
CA GLU A 24 -6.44 5.47 -15.82
C GLU A 24 -5.10 6.01 -15.31
N GLU A 25 -5.13 7.11 -14.57
CA GLU A 25 -3.94 7.68 -13.94
C GLU A 25 -3.35 6.73 -12.90
N LYS A 26 -4.17 6.13 -12.04
CA LYS A 26 -3.71 5.12 -11.07
C LYS A 26 -2.98 3.96 -11.74
N ARG A 27 -3.56 3.42 -12.83
CA ARG A 27 -2.91 2.35 -13.61
C ARG A 27 -1.60 2.78 -14.23
N ALA A 28 -1.52 3.98 -14.77
CA ALA A 28 -0.30 4.50 -15.37
C ALA A 28 0.80 4.74 -14.31
N ILE A 29 0.45 5.31 -13.17
CA ILE A 29 1.35 5.50 -12.02
C ILE A 29 1.89 4.16 -11.54
N LEU A 30 1.01 3.18 -11.32
CA LEU A 30 1.41 1.84 -10.88
C LEU A 30 2.33 1.16 -11.90
N GLN A 31 2.01 1.24 -13.20
CA GLN A 31 2.83 0.63 -14.24
C GLN A 31 4.24 1.23 -14.28
N GLU A 32 4.37 2.56 -14.22
CA GLU A 32 5.69 3.20 -14.18
C GLU A 32 6.49 2.82 -12.93
N PHE A 33 5.81 2.62 -11.80
CA PHE A 33 6.45 2.16 -10.58
C PHE A 33 6.89 0.69 -10.69
N ILE A 34 6.05 -0.18 -11.27
CA ILE A 34 6.38 -1.60 -11.52
C ILE A 34 7.59 -1.73 -12.44
N ASP A 35 7.65 -0.95 -13.51
CA ASP A 35 8.79 -1.00 -14.46
C ASP A 35 10.11 -0.72 -13.75
N TRP A 36 10.14 0.27 -12.86
CA TRP A 36 11.30 0.58 -12.04
C TRP A 36 11.57 -0.50 -10.97
N ALA A 37 10.53 -0.93 -10.27
CA ALA A 37 10.60 -1.93 -9.21
C ALA A 37 11.06 -3.31 -9.75
N SER A 38 10.64 -3.66 -10.96
CA SER A 38 11.06 -4.89 -11.65
C SER A 38 12.57 -4.97 -11.83
N TYR A 39 13.17 -3.88 -12.29
CA TYR A 39 14.62 -3.81 -12.45
C TYR A 39 15.37 -3.96 -11.11
N ARG A 40 14.88 -3.31 -10.07
CA ARG A 40 15.45 -3.45 -8.71
C ARG A 40 15.29 -4.86 -8.15
N ALA A 41 14.12 -5.46 -8.36
CA ALA A 41 13.84 -6.82 -7.92
C ALA A 41 14.79 -7.81 -8.60
N GLU A 42 15.03 -7.68 -9.89
CA GLU A 42 15.97 -8.52 -10.64
C GLU A 42 17.39 -8.41 -10.07
N ILE A 43 17.89 -7.20 -9.84
CA ILE A 43 19.23 -6.98 -9.23
C ILE A 43 19.30 -7.59 -7.83
N GLY A 44 18.22 -7.47 -7.05
CA GLY A 44 18.12 -8.00 -5.70
C GLY A 44 17.88 -9.51 -5.61
N GLY A 45 17.74 -10.22 -6.75
CA GLY A 45 17.38 -11.64 -6.77
C GLY A 45 15.98 -11.89 -6.22
N MET A 46 15.05 -10.97 -6.44
CA MET A 46 13.68 -10.98 -5.94
C MET A 46 12.66 -10.93 -7.09
N VAL A 47 11.43 -11.20 -6.75
CA VAL A 47 10.27 -10.98 -7.60
C VAL A 47 9.50 -9.77 -7.08
N VAL A 48 8.92 -8.97 -7.98
CA VAL A 48 7.91 -7.98 -7.68
C VAL A 48 6.61 -8.33 -8.41
N SER A 49 5.49 -8.17 -7.73
CA SER A 49 4.15 -8.39 -8.29
C SER A 49 3.21 -7.26 -7.86
N ASP A 50 2.22 -6.97 -8.68
CA ASP A 50 1.13 -6.04 -8.38
C ASP A 50 -0.03 -6.68 -7.60
N HIS A 51 0.09 -7.95 -7.25
CA HIS A 51 -0.89 -8.65 -6.41
C HIS A 51 -0.69 -8.33 -4.92
N TYR A 52 -0.88 -7.06 -4.55
CA TYR A 52 -0.72 -6.58 -3.18
C TYR A 52 -1.97 -6.81 -2.31
N LEU A 53 -3.14 -6.88 -2.92
CA LEU A 53 -4.42 -7.15 -2.27
C LEU A 53 -5.16 -8.23 -3.05
N GLY A 54 -5.70 -9.20 -2.32
CA GLY A 54 -6.55 -10.21 -2.92
C GLY A 54 -7.43 -10.81 -1.84
N HIS A 55 -8.69 -10.37 -1.79
CA HIS A 55 -9.66 -10.80 -0.78
C HIS A 55 -10.66 -11.84 -1.29
N GLY A 56 -10.62 -12.17 -2.58
CA GLY A 56 -11.63 -13.02 -3.22
C GLY A 56 -12.99 -12.33 -3.23
N ALA A 57 -14.06 -13.05 -2.86
CA ALA A 57 -15.43 -12.54 -2.81
C ALA A 57 -15.88 -12.14 -1.39
N SER A 58 -14.96 -11.93 -0.45
CA SER A 58 -15.32 -11.60 0.93
C SER A 58 -15.45 -10.10 1.15
N GLY A 59 -16.37 -9.72 2.05
CA GLY A 59 -16.58 -8.36 2.50
C GLY A 59 -17.66 -7.61 1.73
N SER A 60 -18.33 -6.71 2.45
CA SER A 60 -19.41 -5.85 1.94
C SER A 60 -19.03 -4.38 1.92
N GLY A 61 -17.98 -4.00 2.66
CA GLY A 61 -17.48 -2.65 2.77
C GLY A 61 -16.05 -2.50 2.22
N ASP A 62 -15.54 -1.28 2.29
CA ASP A 62 -14.24 -0.92 1.78
C ASP A 62 -13.12 -1.63 2.55
N TRP A 63 -12.04 -1.92 1.84
CA TRP A 63 -10.82 -2.44 2.45
C TRP A 63 -9.87 -1.30 2.78
N TYR A 64 -9.19 -1.42 3.93
CA TYR A 64 -8.28 -0.41 4.41
C TYR A 64 -6.96 -1.02 4.92
N ALA A 65 -5.93 -0.17 4.95
CA ALA A 65 -4.68 -0.42 5.66
C ALA A 65 -4.53 0.60 6.78
N ASN A 66 -4.08 0.15 7.96
CA ASN A 66 -3.62 1.08 8.98
C ASN A 66 -2.21 1.55 8.58
N THR A 67 -2.00 2.86 8.53
CA THR A 67 -0.68 3.44 8.26
C THR A 67 -0.26 4.36 9.42
N GLU A 68 1.03 4.73 9.48
CA GLU A 68 1.50 5.71 10.46
C GLU A 68 0.79 7.06 10.36
N ASN A 69 0.27 7.43 9.19
CA ASN A 69 -0.36 8.72 8.94
C ASN A 69 -1.91 8.65 8.93
N GLY A 70 -2.49 7.51 9.26
CA GLY A 70 -3.93 7.31 9.29
C GLY A 70 -4.38 6.10 8.47
N GLU A 71 -5.68 5.92 8.34
CA GLU A 71 -6.22 4.84 7.51
C GLU A 71 -6.16 5.20 6.03
N MET A 72 -5.67 4.24 5.24
CA MET A 72 -5.66 4.32 3.80
C MET A 72 -6.78 3.45 3.23
N GLN A 73 -7.64 4.03 2.38
CA GLN A 73 -8.55 3.22 1.58
C GLN A 73 -7.77 2.43 0.54
N VAL A 74 -7.75 1.10 0.68
CA VAL A 74 -7.04 0.20 -0.23
C VAL A 74 -7.93 -0.21 -1.39
N GLN A 75 -9.21 -0.42 -1.13
CA GLN A 75 -10.19 -0.72 -2.17
C GLN A 75 -11.55 -0.13 -1.81
N ASP A 76 -12.09 0.65 -2.74
CA ASP A 76 -13.48 1.09 -2.75
C ASP A 76 -14.31 0.02 -3.47
N ILE A 77 -15.25 -0.60 -2.77
CA ILE A 77 -16.16 -1.58 -3.38
C ILE A 77 -17.45 -0.93 -3.92
N GLY A 78 -17.56 0.40 -3.83
CA GLY A 78 -18.66 1.16 -4.42
C GLY A 78 -19.96 1.12 -3.64
N GLN A 79 -19.94 0.66 -2.39
CA GLN A 79 -21.13 0.63 -1.51
C GLN A 79 -21.20 1.87 -0.60
N GLY A 80 -20.15 2.69 -0.54
CA GLY A 80 -20.07 3.85 0.35
C GLY A 80 -19.96 3.45 1.83
N ILE A 81 -19.31 2.32 2.14
CA ILE A 81 -19.18 1.77 3.50
C ILE A 81 -17.70 1.56 3.82
N PRO A 82 -17.04 2.48 4.56
CA PRO A 82 -17.57 3.77 5.05
C PRO A 82 -17.60 4.85 3.95
N GLY A 83 -16.99 4.62 2.78
CA GLY A 83 -16.94 5.51 1.65
C GLY A 83 -15.68 6.38 1.60
N TYR A 84 -15.37 6.88 0.40
CA TYR A 84 -14.15 7.61 0.05
C TYR A 84 -13.80 8.72 1.05
N ASP A 85 -14.74 9.61 1.37
CA ASP A 85 -14.50 10.80 2.20
C ASP A 85 -14.13 10.48 3.67
N GLN A 86 -14.23 9.23 4.08
CA GLN A 86 -13.89 8.81 5.44
C GLN A 86 -12.41 8.48 5.61
N PHE A 87 -11.68 8.38 4.51
CA PHE A 87 -10.27 8.06 4.55
C PHE A 87 -9.39 9.30 4.29
N PRO A 88 -8.36 9.53 5.12
CA PRO A 88 -7.40 10.62 4.89
C PRO A 88 -6.44 10.34 3.75
N ILE A 89 -6.28 9.07 3.35
CA ILE A 89 -5.33 8.61 2.35
C ILE A 89 -6.02 7.59 1.44
N HIS A 90 -5.71 7.64 0.13
CA HIS A 90 -6.24 6.69 -0.84
C HIS A 90 -5.10 6.02 -1.61
N LEU A 91 -5.26 4.73 -1.84
CA LEU A 91 -4.28 3.95 -2.58
C LEU A 91 -4.32 4.29 -4.07
N LEU A 92 -3.16 4.57 -4.66
CA LEU A 92 -2.98 4.70 -6.11
C LEU A 92 -2.54 3.37 -6.75
N GLY A 93 -1.92 2.49 -5.97
CA GLY A 93 -1.48 1.18 -6.38
C GLY A 93 -0.58 0.55 -5.33
N GLY A 94 -0.19 -0.69 -5.53
CA GLY A 94 0.70 -1.37 -4.60
C GLY A 94 1.48 -2.47 -5.29
N VAL A 95 2.59 -2.85 -4.66
CA VAL A 95 3.42 -3.96 -5.11
C VAL A 95 3.87 -4.79 -3.93
N VAL A 96 4.24 -6.02 -4.20
CA VAL A 96 4.83 -6.92 -3.23
C VAL A 96 6.14 -7.49 -3.76
N PHE A 97 7.16 -7.45 -2.93
CA PHE A 97 8.47 -8.05 -3.19
C PHE A 97 8.61 -9.33 -2.38
N TYR A 98 9.11 -10.38 -3.00
CA TYR A 98 9.40 -11.64 -2.34
C TYR A 98 10.54 -12.41 -3.03
N THR A 99 11.19 -13.31 -2.31
CA THR A 99 12.14 -14.25 -2.89
C THR A 99 11.37 -15.49 -3.37
N SER A 100 11.46 -15.80 -4.66
CA SER A 100 10.76 -16.97 -5.24
C SER A 100 11.46 -18.27 -4.89
N ILE A 101 10.67 -19.32 -4.63
CA ILE A 101 11.19 -20.69 -4.53
C ILE A 101 11.45 -21.32 -5.92
N GLU A 102 10.95 -20.70 -6.97
CA GLU A 102 11.11 -21.14 -8.37
C GLU A 102 12.23 -20.40 -9.10
N GLU A 103 13.08 -19.68 -8.37
CA GLU A 103 14.21 -18.88 -8.94
C GLU A 103 13.77 -17.88 -10.00
N LEU A 104 12.58 -17.30 -9.84
CA LEU A 104 12.09 -16.22 -10.69
C LEU A 104 12.60 -14.88 -10.17
N TYR A 105 12.81 -13.93 -11.08
CA TYR A 105 13.31 -12.60 -10.79
C TYR A 105 12.57 -11.54 -11.62
N GLY A 106 12.52 -10.31 -11.10
CA GLY A 106 11.85 -9.20 -11.78
C GLY A 106 10.32 -9.24 -11.62
N TYR A 107 9.59 -8.71 -12.59
CA TYR A 107 8.13 -8.64 -12.51
C TYR A 107 7.47 -9.98 -12.86
N ASP A 108 6.59 -10.43 -11.98
CA ASP A 108 5.76 -11.61 -12.17
C ASP A 108 4.28 -11.27 -12.03
N PRO A 109 3.55 -11.12 -13.12
CA PRO A 109 2.12 -10.81 -13.11
C PRO A 109 1.26 -11.98 -12.61
N ARG A 110 1.77 -13.21 -12.59
CA ARG A 110 1.08 -14.47 -12.22
C ARG A 110 -0.42 -14.47 -12.51
N PRO A 111 -0.84 -14.55 -13.76
CA PRO A 111 -2.25 -14.71 -14.08
C PRO A 111 -2.78 -15.99 -13.42
N GLY A 112 -3.87 -15.88 -12.64
CA GLY A 112 -4.51 -17.01 -11.98
C GLY A 112 -4.19 -17.17 -10.49
N ILE A 113 -3.49 -16.23 -9.86
CA ILE A 113 -3.47 -16.12 -8.41
C ILE A 113 -4.79 -15.47 -7.97
N GLU A 114 -5.66 -16.26 -7.34
CA GLU A 114 -6.99 -15.80 -6.96
C GLU A 114 -6.99 -14.94 -5.69
N SER A 115 -5.96 -15.05 -4.85
CA SER A 115 -5.80 -14.22 -3.66
C SER A 115 -4.36 -14.21 -3.14
N ILE A 116 -3.97 -13.17 -2.42
CA ILE A 116 -2.69 -13.07 -1.70
C ILE A 116 -2.51 -14.24 -0.73
N ALA A 117 -3.56 -14.60 -0.01
CA ALA A 117 -3.54 -15.69 0.96
C ALA A 117 -3.14 -17.04 0.33
N VAL A 118 -3.45 -17.26 -0.94
CA VAL A 118 -3.13 -18.51 -1.66
C VAL A 118 -1.85 -18.36 -2.48
N GLY A 119 -1.63 -17.21 -3.12
CA GLY A 119 -0.56 -17.02 -4.11
C GLY A 119 0.84 -17.01 -3.49
N PHE A 120 1.08 -16.14 -2.52
CA PHE A 120 2.42 -15.97 -1.96
C PHE A 120 2.90 -17.16 -1.14
N HIS A 121 2.02 -17.85 -0.43
CA HIS A 121 2.37 -19.05 0.31
C HIS A 121 2.93 -20.18 -0.57
N ARG A 122 2.63 -20.17 -1.87
CA ARG A 122 3.12 -21.18 -2.82
C ARG A 122 4.37 -20.75 -3.56
N LEU A 123 4.65 -19.47 -3.66
CA LEU A 123 5.68 -18.91 -4.52
C LEU A 123 6.83 -18.31 -3.74
N ALA A 124 6.54 -17.68 -2.62
CA ALA A 124 7.55 -17.03 -1.81
C ALA A 124 8.29 -18.06 -0.93
N ASN A 125 9.59 -17.85 -0.78
CA ASN A 125 10.40 -18.61 0.16
C ASN A 125 9.94 -18.29 1.59
N PRO A 126 9.46 -19.29 2.37
CA PRO A 126 8.89 -19.05 3.69
C PRO A 126 9.90 -18.51 4.72
N ASN A 127 11.20 -18.69 4.46
CA ASN A 127 12.28 -18.24 5.35
C ASN A 127 12.79 -16.82 4.99
N MET A 128 12.24 -16.22 3.95
CA MET A 128 12.63 -14.89 3.49
C MET A 128 11.49 -13.89 3.69
N PRO A 129 11.83 -12.61 3.96
CA PRO A 129 10.80 -11.61 4.13
C PRO A 129 10.04 -11.33 2.83
N VAL A 130 8.76 -11.02 3.00
CA VAL A 130 7.90 -10.40 2.00
C VAL A 130 7.77 -8.92 2.38
N THR A 131 7.87 -8.03 1.41
CA THR A 131 7.68 -6.60 1.61
C THR A 131 6.56 -6.10 0.71
N ARG A 132 5.54 -5.47 1.30
CA ARG A 132 4.44 -4.83 0.58
C ARG A 132 4.65 -3.33 0.58
N TYR A 133 4.50 -2.70 -0.58
CA TYR A 133 4.46 -1.25 -0.74
C TYR A 133 3.07 -0.83 -1.16
N LEU A 134 2.54 0.17 -0.47
CA LEU A 134 1.31 0.87 -0.80
C LEU A 134 1.65 2.30 -1.20
N LEU A 135 1.22 2.70 -2.38
CA LEU A 135 1.47 4.01 -2.97
C LEU A 135 0.31 4.95 -2.62
N GLY A 136 0.50 5.82 -1.63
CA GLY A 136 -0.52 6.75 -1.16
C GLY A 136 -0.67 7.98 -2.06
N ASP A 137 -1.90 8.48 -2.20
CA ASP A 137 -2.22 9.73 -2.92
C ASP A 137 -1.61 10.98 -2.25
N ASP A 138 -1.15 10.84 -1.01
CA ASP A 138 -0.38 11.83 -0.27
C ASP A 138 1.10 11.89 -0.69
N GLY A 139 1.52 11.03 -1.64
CA GLY A 139 2.88 10.97 -2.16
C GLY A 139 3.84 10.13 -1.31
N ILE A 140 3.33 9.37 -0.36
CA ILE A 140 4.12 8.54 0.54
C ILE A 140 3.98 7.07 0.17
N ILE A 141 5.10 6.34 0.19
CA ILE A 141 5.11 4.89 0.15
C ILE A 141 5.04 4.37 1.58
N TYR A 142 4.07 3.51 1.83
CA TYR A 142 3.95 2.79 3.09
C TYR A 142 4.37 1.35 2.92
N GLU A 143 5.10 0.80 3.88
CA GLU A 143 5.58 -0.59 3.79
C GLU A 143 5.15 -1.45 4.97
N LEU A 144 4.83 -2.70 4.68
CA LEU A 144 4.68 -3.76 5.66
C LEU A 144 5.63 -4.91 5.28
N LYS A 145 6.53 -5.26 6.21
CA LYS A 145 7.56 -6.26 5.99
C LYS A 145 7.54 -7.32 7.07
N GLY A 146 7.61 -8.57 6.65
CA GLY A 146 7.70 -9.71 7.57
C GLY A 146 7.80 -11.01 6.80
N THR A 147 8.03 -12.10 7.50
CA THR A 147 7.93 -13.44 6.92
C THR A 147 6.47 -13.80 6.68
N LEU A 148 6.22 -14.82 5.84
CA LEU A 148 4.86 -15.32 5.61
C LEU A 148 4.16 -15.76 6.91
N THR A 149 4.94 -16.23 7.91
CA THR A 149 4.41 -16.63 9.21
C THR A 149 4.00 -15.43 10.05
N GLU A 150 4.78 -14.36 10.03
CA GLU A 150 4.51 -13.13 10.78
C GLU A 150 3.35 -12.33 10.17
N LEU A 151 3.30 -12.25 8.83
CA LEU A 151 2.23 -11.55 8.10
C LEU A 151 0.97 -12.43 7.92
N GLY A 152 0.95 -13.58 8.55
CA GLY A 152 0.10 -14.73 8.30
C GLY A 152 -1.37 -14.59 8.67
N SER A 153 -1.96 -13.42 8.65
CA SER A 153 -3.41 -13.32 8.73
C SER A 153 -4.08 -13.49 7.36
N PHE A 154 -5.31 -13.97 7.38
CA PHE A 154 -6.16 -14.16 6.19
C PHE A 154 -6.23 -12.92 5.27
N HIS A 155 -6.02 -11.74 5.83
CA HIS A 155 -6.18 -10.45 5.15
C HIS A 155 -4.85 -9.77 4.81
N GLY A 156 -3.72 -10.38 5.10
CA GLY A 156 -2.42 -9.88 4.65
C GLY A 156 -2.04 -8.49 5.16
N GLY A 157 -2.48 -8.12 6.36
CA GLY A 157 -2.22 -6.80 6.93
C GLY A 157 -3.35 -5.79 6.71
N TYR A 158 -4.42 -6.20 6.02
CA TYR A 158 -5.56 -5.32 5.73
C TYR A 158 -6.74 -5.55 6.66
N GLY A 159 -7.57 -4.53 6.81
CA GLY A 159 -8.88 -4.60 7.42
C GLY A 159 -9.99 -4.37 6.41
N LEU A 160 -11.21 -4.70 6.80
CA LEU A 160 -12.39 -4.45 6.00
C LEU A 160 -13.51 -3.86 6.85
N TYR A 161 -14.42 -3.16 6.22
CA TYR A 161 -15.66 -2.68 6.82
C TYR A 161 -16.82 -3.63 6.53
N GLU A 162 -17.68 -3.84 7.52
CA GLU A 162 -18.90 -4.64 7.42
C GLU A 162 -20.08 -3.80 6.89
N GLU A 163 -21.19 -4.45 6.53
CA GLU A 163 -22.40 -3.78 6.01
C GLU A 163 -22.94 -2.67 6.91
N ASP A 164 -22.74 -2.80 8.21
CA ASP A 164 -23.22 -1.83 9.21
C ASP A 164 -22.25 -0.67 9.45
N GLY A 165 -21.13 -0.62 8.71
CA GLY A 165 -20.07 0.38 8.83
C GLY A 165 -19.11 0.12 10.00
N SER A 166 -19.23 -0.98 10.70
CA SER A 166 -18.23 -1.41 11.68
C SER A 166 -17.02 -2.06 11.02
N LYS A 167 -15.90 -2.08 11.73
CA LYS A 167 -14.72 -2.85 11.28
C LYS A 167 -14.91 -4.33 11.59
N ALA A 168 -14.57 -5.18 10.65
CA ALA A 168 -14.62 -6.63 10.84
C ALA A 168 -13.74 -7.06 12.02
N ILE A 169 -14.21 -8.04 12.79
CA ILE A 169 -13.53 -8.53 14.01
C ILE A 169 -12.13 -9.05 13.71
N ASP A 170 -11.95 -9.69 12.55
CA ASP A 170 -10.68 -10.29 12.11
C ASP A 170 -9.79 -9.30 11.33
N SER A 171 -10.12 -8.01 11.36
CA SER A 171 -9.28 -6.98 10.73
C SER A 171 -7.87 -6.96 11.33
N SER A 172 -6.86 -6.84 10.47
CA SER A 172 -5.48 -6.78 10.92
C SER A 172 -5.22 -5.53 11.76
N SER A 173 -4.39 -5.68 12.78
CA SER A 173 -3.82 -4.59 13.57
C SER A 173 -2.45 -4.15 13.06
N ASP A 174 -1.95 -4.75 11.97
CA ASP A 174 -0.66 -4.40 11.38
C ASP A 174 -0.67 -2.94 10.92
N ILE A 175 0.48 -2.27 11.08
CA ILE A 175 0.66 -0.89 10.67
C ILE A 175 1.66 -0.87 9.53
N PHE A 176 1.25 -0.32 8.40
CA PHE A 176 2.16 -0.01 7.32
C PHE A 176 2.94 1.25 7.69
N GLU A 177 4.24 1.08 7.93
CA GLU A 177 5.16 2.18 8.27
C GLU A 177 5.48 3.02 7.04
N VAL A 178 5.88 4.27 7.22
CA VAL A 178 6.47 5.06 6.14
C VAL A 178 7.76 4.37 5.68
N SER A 179 7.85 4.06 4.38
CA SER A 179 8.99 3.33 3.85
C SER A 179 10.29 4.11 4.03
N LYS A 180 11.34 3.40 4.47
CA LYS A 180 12.70 3.91 4.58
C LYS A 180 13.52 3.72 3.31
N ASP A 181 12.93 3.13 2.26
CA ASP A 181 13.55 3.02 0.93
C ASP A 181 13.49 4.38 0.22
N THR A 182 14.55 5.16 0.41
CA THR A 182 14.66 6.52 -0.16
C THR A 182 14.61 6.52 -1.68
N ASP A 183 15.20 5.52 -2.33
CA ASP A 183 15.19 5.41 -3.81
C ASP A 183 13.77 5.15 -4.33
N ALA A 184 13.02 4.30 -3.61
CA ALA A 184 11.62 4.04 -3.95
C ALA A 184 10.78 5.31 -3.77
N GLN A 185 10.98 6.01 -2.66
CA GLN A 185 10.25 7.24 -2.36
C GLN A 185 10.55 8.34 -3.39
N GLU A 186 11.82 8.55 -3.73
CA GLU A 186 12.22 9.52 -4.76
C GLU A 186 11.62 9.17 -6.11
N ARG A 187 11.68 7.91 -6.51
CA ARG A 187 11.06 7.45 -7.76
C ARG A 187 9.56 7.67 -7.79
N TYR A 188 8.88 7.38 -6.69
CA TYR A 188 7.44 7.59 -6.60
C TYR A 188 7.07 9.08 -6.75
N MET A 189 7.80 9.97 -6.09
CA MET A 189 7.62 11.41 -6.22
C MET A 189 7.88 11.92 -7.65
N GLU A 190 8.90 11.39 -8.34
CA GLU A 190 9.15 11.69 -9.75
C GLU A 190 7.96 11.29 -10.65
N ILE A 191 7.40 10.11 -10.42
CA ILE A 191 6.22 9.64 -11.16
C ILE A 191 5.05 10.58 -10.91
N LEU A 192 4.71 10.87 -9.65
CA LEU A 192 3.58 11.74 -9.30
C LEU A 192 3.72 13.15 -9.87
N SER A 193 4.94 13.67 -9.98
CA SER A 193 5.20 15.00 -10.52
C SER A 193 4.69 15.20 -11.95
N LYS A 194 4.49 14.13 -12.71
CA LYS A 194 3.97 14.15 -14.08
C LYS A 194 2.45 14.34 -14.15
N TYR A 195 1.78 14.14 -13.01
CA TYR A 195 0.32 14.16 -12.90
C TYR A 195 -0.20 15.38 -12.09
N ASN A 196 0.71 16.27 -11.67
CA ASN A 196 0.39 17.49 -10.90
C ASN A 196 0.21 18.71 -11.81
#